data_973da03ca4476d7c7eb239adb4d93087
#
_entry.id   973da03ca4476d7c7eb239adb4d93087
#
_cell.length_a   1.000
_cell.length_b   1.000
_cell.length_c   1.000
_cell.angle_alpha   90.00
_cell.angle_beta   90.00
_cell.angle_gamma   90.00
#
_symmetry.space_group_name_H-M   'P 1'
#
loop_
_entity.id
_entity.type
_entity.pdbx_description
1 polymer ?
#
loop_
_entity_poly.entity_id
_entity_poly.type
_entity_poly.pdbx_seq_one_letter_code
_entity_poly.pdbx_strand_id
1 'polypeptide(L)'
;HAAMVPQGYGAGVGRIGAINEQGNWYRGGVEQMLFFSWLYGVEHDKFKPRIPKGASQEDLIRISRFYDLAPENPRVDMAKALTHLPIQDILKNINGKQEIFDKMIRRKPNDPDWFKGGIYHDDKDIGTPSFWFASWYDVSITPNISLFNHARNNSKDPFIRDNQYLVIAPTLHCGYTRATENTIVGERSVGDARLNYDEQITKWFDLWLKGASNDFKETTPRIQYYTMGSNEWQSSEVWPPENTQ
;
A
#
# COMPACT_ATOMS: atom_id res chain seq x y z
N HIS A 1 2.33 14.04 13.83
CA HIS A 1 3.44 13.80 12.90
C HIS A 1 3.74 15.09 12.16
N ALA A 2 5.01 15.40 11.92
CA ALA A 2 5.42 16.60 11.19
C ALA A 2 5.36 16.38 9.66
N ALA A 3 5.63 15.16 9.19
CA ALA A 3 5.55 14.77 7.79
C ALA A 3 5.38 13.25 7.65
N MET A 4 4.87 12.80 6.50
CA MET A 4 4.71 11.39 6.15
C MET A 4 5.25 11.11 4.75
N VAL A 5 5.67 9.85 4.54
CA VAL A 5 5.95 9.26 3.22
C VAL A 5 5.17 7.93 3.13
N PRO A 6 3.86 7.98 2.84
CA PRO A 6 3.04 6.79 2.70
C PRO A 6 3.39 6.03 1.42
N GLN A 7 3.56 4.71 1.52
CA GLN A 7 3.93 3.84 0.40
C GLN A 7 3.03 2.60 0.37
N GLY A 8 2.29 2.37 -0.71
CA GLY A 8 1.50 1.17 -0.94
C GLY A 8 0.48 0.82 0.16
N TYR A 9 -0.13 1.81 0.78
CA TYR A 9 -0.92 1.65 2.03
C TYR A 9 -2.42 1.42 1.81
N GLY A 10 -2.88 1.24 0.59
CA GLY A 10 -4.30 1.24 0.21
C GLY A 10 -5.19 0.19 0.87
N ALA A 11 -4.60 -0.86 1.48
CA ALA A 11 -5.37 -1.85 2.25
C ALA A 11 -5.97 -1.29 3.55
N GLY A 12 -5.55 -0.09 3.98
CA GLY A 12 -6.09 0.58 5.18
C GLY A 12 -7.31 1.45 4.92
N VAL A 13 -7.79 1.56 3.68
CA VAL A 13 -8.95 2.38 3.35
C VAL A 13 -10.24 1.66 3.69
N GLY A 14 -11.00 2.20 4.64
CA GLY A 14 -12.34 1.74 4.94
C GLY A 14 -13.36 2.29 3.95
N ARG A 15 -13.38 3.62 3.79
CA ARG A 15 -14.21 4.29 2.78
C ARG A 15 -13.63 5.64 2.39
N ILE A 16 -13.45 5.85 1.09
CA ILE A 16 -13.18 7.16 0.47
C ILE A 16 -14.13 7.32 -0.73
N GLY A 17 -15.22 8.05 -0.55
CA GLY A 17 -16.28 8.13 -1.55
C GLY A 17 -16.85 6.74 -1.92
N ALA A 18 -16.72 6.37 -3.18
CA ALA A 18 -17.15 5.06 -3.69
C ALA A 18 -16.13 3.94 -3.44
N ILE A 19 -14.91 4.25 -3.04
CA ILE A 19 -13.86 3.27 -2.75
C ILE A 19 -14.05 2.74 -1.33
N ASN A 20 -14.07 1.43 -1.17
CA ASN A 20 -14.23 0.75 0.11
C ASN A 20 -13.40 -0.53 0.17
N GLU A 21 -13.37 -1.18 1.34
CA GLU A 21 -12.55 -2.37 1.59
C GLU A 21 -12.90 -3.55 0.68
N GLN A 22 -14.15 -3.66 0.24
CA GLN A 22 -14.57 -4.73 -0.68
C GLN A 22 -13.72 -4.74 -1.97
N GLY A 23 -13.37 -3.56 -2.51
CA GLY A 23 -12.55 -3.43 -3.71
C GLY A 23 -11.12 -3.98 -3.57
N ASN A 24 -10.63 -4.17 -2.36
CA ASN A 24 -9.36 -4.83 -2.10
C ASN A 24 -9.48 -6.36 -2.18
N TRP A 25 -10.61 -6.93 -1.76
CA TRP A 25 -10.85 -8.37 -1.72
C TRP A 25 -11.46 -8.91 -3.01
N TYR A 26 -12.33 -8.14 -3.63
CA TYR A 26 -13.08 -8.54 -4.83
C TYR A 26 -12.97 -7.48 -5.92
N ARG A 27 -12.73 -7.91 -7.16
CA ARG A 27 -12.81 -7.06 -8.34
C ARG A 27 -13.76 -7.68 -9.36
N GLY A 28 -14.81 -6.94 -9.73
CA GLY A 28 -15.83 -7.45 -10.62
C GLY A 28 -16.50 -8.74 -10.11
N GLY A 29 -16.59 -8.92 -8.79
CA GLY A 29 -17.14 -10.12 -8.17
C GLY A 29 -16.17 -11.32 -8.06
N VAL A 30 -14.92 -11.15 -8.53
CA VAL A 30 -13.88 -12.18 -8.45
C VAL A 30 -12.96 -11.90 -7.26
N GLU A 31 -12.73 -12.94 -6.45
CA GLU A 31 -11.80 -12.90 -5.32
C GLU A 31 -10.37 -12.65 -5.79
N GLN A 32 -9.68 -11.77 -5.07
CA GLN A 32 -8.25 -11.50 -5.27
C GLN A 32 -7.41 -12.62 -4.64
N MET A 33 -6.95 -13.56 -5.46
CA MET A 33 -6.14 -14.71 -5.01
C MET A 33 -4.85 -14.32 -4.28
N LEU A 34 -4.37 -13.11 -4.50
CA LEU A 34 -3.23 -12.55 -3.77
C LEU A 34 -3.43 -12.61 -2.25
N PHE A 35 -4.64 -12.37 -1.76
CA PHE A 35 -4.90 -12.31 -0.31
C PHE A 35 -4.73 -13.66 0.39
N PHE A 36 -4.96 -14.77 -0.28
CA PHE A 36 -4.66 -16.10 0.29
C PHE A 36 -3.18 -16.24 0.61
N SER A 37 -2.35 -15.94 -0.40
CA SER A 37 -0.89 -15.99 -0.24
C SER A 37 -0.39 -14.97 0.79
N TRP A 38 -0.95 -13.77 0.77
CA TRP A 38 -0.55 -12.71 1.68
C TRP A 38 -0.91 -13.03 3.13
N LEU A 39 -2.15 -13.46 3.39
CA LEU A 39 -2.58 -13.84 4.73
C LEU A 39 -1.76 -14.99 5.29
N TYR A 40 -1.51 -16.02 4.47
CA TYR A 40 -0.67 -17.14 4.88
C TYR A 40 0.77 -16.69 5.18
N GLY A 41 1.35 -15.86 4.31
CA GLY A 41 2.73 -15.38 4.45
C GLY A 41 2.93 -14.42 5.64
N VAL A 42 1.91 -13.64 5.99
CA VAL A 42 1.95 -12.76 7.19
C VAL A 42 2.08 -13.60 8.47
N GLU A 43 1.45 -14.76 8.50
CA GLU A 43 1.51 -15.69 9.63
C GLU A 43 2.77 -16.56 9.63
N HIS A 44 3.52 -16.61 8.51
CA HIS A 44 4.69 -17.47 8.39
C HIS A 44 5.94 -16.82 9.04
N ASP A 45 6.50 -15.80 8.42
CA ASP A 45 7.79 -15.25 8.87
C ASP A 45 7.90 -13.72 8.90
N LYS A 46 7.07 -13.02 8.10
CA LYS A 46 7.25 -11.60 7.81
C LYS A 46 7.20 -10.69 9.03
N PHE A 47 6.33 -11.02 9.98
CA PHE A 47 6.10 -10.20 11.18
C PHE A 47 6.48 -10.93 12.47
N LYS A 48 7.12 -12.08 12.36
CA LYS A 48 7.67 -12.78 13.54
C LYS A 48 8.96 -12.09 13.97
N PRO A 49 9.15 -11.85 15.28
CA PRO A 49 10.39 -11.27 15.78
C PRO A 49 11.54 -12.29 15.68
N ARG A 50 12.72 -11.80 15.34
CA ARG A 50 13.93 -12.61 15.49
C ARG A 50 14.29 -12.70 16.97
N ILE A 51 14.00 -13.81 17.59
CA ILE A 51 14.34 -14.05 19.00
C ILE A 51 15.82 -14.44 19.09
N PRO A 52 16.65 -13.72 19.87
CA PRO A 52 18.05 -14.09 20.08
C PRO A 52 18.17 -15.49 20.67
N LYS A 53 19.20 -16.24 20.25
CA LYS A 53 19.53 -17.51 20.88
C LYS A 53 19.84 -17.27 22.39
N GLY A 54 19.17 -18.01 23.26
CA GLY A 54 19.34 -17.88 24.72
C GLY A 54 18.57 -16.72 25.34
N ALA A 55 17.57 -16.17 24.65
CA ALA A 55 16.66 -15.19 25.25
C ALA A 55 16.07 -15.71 26.56
N SER A 56 16.05 -14.86 27.57
CA SER A 56 15.50 -15.22 28.91
C SER A 56 13.96 -15.31 28.84
N GLN A 57 13.36 -15.96 29.83
CA GLN A 57 11.90 -15.97 29.98
C GLN A 57 11.33 -14.55 30.06
N GLU A 58 12.02 -13.64 30.72
CA GLU A 58 11.62 -12.23 30.83
C GLU A 58 11.62 -11.54 29.48
N ASP A 59 12.65 -11.77 28.65
CA ASP A 59 12.70 -11.24 27.27
C ASP A 59 11.54 -11.78 26.43
N LEU A 60 11.23 -13.07 26.52
CA LEU A 60 10.12 -13.67 25.80
C LEU A 60 8.77 -13.07 26.22
N ILE A 61 8.55 -12.86 27.51
CA ILE A 61 7.35 -12.19 28.03
C ILE A 61 7.26 -10.76 27.51
N ARG A 62 8.37 -10.02 27.49
CA ARG A 62 8.42 -8.66 26.97
C ARG A 62 8.08 -8.63 25.49
N ILE A 63 8.68 -9.49 24.68
CA ILE A 63 8.46 -9.58 23.23
C ILE A 63 7.01 -9.98 22.92
N SER A 64 6.45 -10.93 23.68
CA SER A 64 5.08 -11.44 23.47
C SER A 64 3.99 -10.38 23.65
N ARG A 65 4.29 -9.25 24.29
CA ARG A 65 3.35 -8.12 24.42
C ARG A 65 3.12 -7.39 23.10
N PHE A 66 4.03 -7.53 22.14
CA PHE A 66 4.01 -6.80 20.89
C PHE A 66 3.96 -7.71 19.66
N TYR A 67 4.34 -8.99 19.81
CA TYR A 67 4.48 -9.92 18.71
C TYR A 67 3.88 -11.28 19.06
N ASP A 68 3.29 -11.93 18.08
CA ASP A 68 2.89 -13.34 18.20
C ASP A 68 4.14 -14.23 18.14
N LEU A 69 4.41 -14.96 19.20
CA LEU A 69 5.53 -15.91 19.34
C LEU A 69 5.13 -17.35 18.96
N ALA A 70 3.92 -17.58 18.46
CA ALA A 70 3.54 -18.89 17.95
C ALA A 70 4.50 -19.36 16.84
N PRO A 71 4.66 -20.67 16.65
CA PRO A 71 5.47 -21.21 15.56
C PRO A 71 5.05 -20.64 14.21
N GLU A 72 6.01 -20.50 13.30
CA GLU A 72 5.73 -20.12 11.92
C GLU A 72 4.89 -21.20 11.23
N ASN A 73 4.03 -20.79 10.31
CA ASN A 73 3.34 -21.72 9.44
C ASN A 73 4.35 -22.48 8.55
N PRO A 74 4.14 -23.76 8.23
CA PRO A 74 5.02 -24.49 7.36
C PRO A 74 5.07 -23.88 5.96
N ARG A 75 6.18 -24.04 5.25
CA ARG A 75 6.25 -23.68 3.84
C ARG A 75 5.36 -24.60 3.02
N VAL A 76 4.55 -24.01 2.15
CA VAL A 76 3.63 -24.73 1.26
C VAL A 76 3.85 -24.32 -0.19
N ASP A 77 3.52 -25.21 -1.11
CA ASP A 77 3.37 -24.88 -2.53
C ASP A 77 2.08 -24.08 -2.71
N MET A 78 2.20 -22.77 -2.67
CA MET A 78 1.05 -21.87 -2.77
C MET A 78 0.36 -21.97 -4.14
N ALA A 79 1.10 -22.17 -5.22
CA ALA A 79 0.53 -22.33 -6.55
C ALA A 79 -0.44 -23.54 -6.58
N LYS A 80 -0.02 -24.65 -5.99
CA LYS A 80 -0.88 -25.84 -5.83
C LYS A 80 -2.05 -25.59 -4.87
N ALA A 81 -1.81 -24.91 -3.74
CA ALA A 81 -2.86 -24.61 -2.77
C ALA A 81 -3.99 -23.77 -3.38
N LEU A 82 -3.66 -22.78 -4.22
CA LEU A 82 -4.62 -21.90 -4.87
C LEU A 82 -5.49 -22.60 -5.93
N THR A 83 -5.19 -23.83 -6.34
CA THR A 83 -6.08 -24.62 -7.25
C THR A 83 -7.20 -25.34 -6.53
N HIS A 84 -7.26 -25.28 -5.19
CA HIS A 84 -8.28 -25.96 -4.41
C HIS A 84 -9.68 -25.32 -4.56
N LEU A 85 -10.69 -26.16 -4.64
CA LEU A 85 -12.10 -25.75 -4.62
C LEU A 85 -12.85 -26.52 -3.51
N PRO A 86 -13.78 -25.88 -2.81
CA PRO A 86 -14.15 -24.46 -2.93
C PRO A 86 -13.09 -23.54 -2.35
N ILE A 87 -12.99 -22.32 -2.89
CA ILE A 87 -11.96 -21.33 -2.50
C ILE A 87 -11.96 -20.99 -1.01
N GLN A 88 -13.13 -21.06 -0.36
CA GLN A 88 -13.25 -20.81 1.08
C GLN A 88 -12.42 -21.76 1.95
N ASP A 89 -12.04 -22.93 1.45
CA ASP A 89 -11.28 -23.92 2.19
C ASP A 89 -9.77 -23.89 1.88
N ILE A 90 -9.30 -23.00 1.02
CA ILE A 90 -7.88 -22.92 0.62
C ILE A 90 -6.97 -22.79 1.85
N LEU A 91 -7.18 -21.80 2.71
CA LEU A 91 -6.34 -21.59 3.89
C LEU A 91 -6.49 -22.73 4.91
N LYS A 92 -7.69 -23.28 5.08
CA LYS A 92 -7.93 -24.43 5.94
C LYS A 92 -7.11 -25.64 5.54
N ASN A 93 -7.03 -25.93 4.24
CA ASN A 93 -6.30 -27.09 3.74
C ASN A 93 -4.79 -27.02 3.89
N ILE A 94 -4.26 -25.84 4.08
CA ILE A 94 -2.83 -25.60 4.35
C ILE A 94 -2.55 -25.20 5.80
N ASN A 95 -3.52 -25.43 6.70
CA ASN A 95 -3.46 -25.07 8.11
C ASN A 95 -3.19 -23.58 8.38
N GLY A 96 -3.63 -22.70 7.47
CA GLY A 96 -3.59 -21.26 7.67
C GLY A 96 -4.66 -20.76 8.60
N LYS A 97 -4.43 -19.61 9.24
CA LYS A 97 -5.45 -18.94 10.05
C LYS A 97 -6.62 -18.47 9.20
N GLN A 98 -7.82 -18.61 9.71
CA GLN A 98 -9.05 -18.40 8.95
C GLN A 98 -9.88 -17.20 9.43
N GLU A 99 -9.62 -16.65 10.59
CA GLU A 99 -10.49 -15.68 11.27
C GLU A 99 -10.90 -14.47 10.42
N ILE A 100 -9.93 -13.76 9.87
CA ILE A 100 -10.19 -12.61 8.99
C ILE A 100 -10.67 -13.10 7.63
N PHE A 101 -10.03 -14.13 7.10
CA PHE A 101 -10.36 -14.71 5.80
C PHE A 101 -11.82 -15.19 5.76
N ASP A 102 -12.25 -15.97 6.74
CA ASP A 102 -13.62 -16.47 6.83
C ASP A 102 -14.66 -15.35 6.86
N LYS A 103 -14.38 -14.26 7.56
CA LYS A 103 -15.25 -13.08 7.59
C LYS A 103 -15.35 -12.43 6.22
N MET A 104 -14.23 -12.26 5.54
CA MET A 104 -14.16 -11.56 4.24
C MET A 104 -14.76 -12.38 3.10
N ILE A 105 -14.44 -13.68 3.01
CA ILE A 105 -14.93 -14.54 1.95
C ILE A 105 -16.45 -14.81 2.03
N ARG A 106 -17.04 -14.73 3.23
CA ARG A 106 -18.47 -14.94 3.45
C ARG A 106 -19.29 -13.65 3.45
N ARG A 107 -18.65 -12.50 3.49
CA ARG A 107 -19.32 -11.21 3.52
C ARG A 107 -20.00 -10.93 2.18
N LYS A 108 -21.30 -10.68 2.22
CA LYS A 108 -22.09 -10.41 1.02
C LYS A 108 -21.65 -9.12 0.32
N PRO A 109 -21.83 -9.01 -1.00
CA PRO A 109 -21.69 -7.72 -1.70
C PRO A 109 -22.58 -6.66 -1.04
N ASN A 110 -22.07 -5.44 -0.93
CA ASN A 110 -22.74 -4.31 -0.29
C ASN A 110 -23.07 -4.49 1.20
N ASP A 111 -22.45 -5.46 1.88
CA ASP A 111 -22.56 -5.57 3.33
C ASP A 111 -22.04 -4.29 4.00
N PRO A 112 -22.81 -3.67 4.93
CA PRO A 112 -22.36 -2.45 5.61
C PRO A 112 -21.01 -2.57 6.31
N ASP A 113 -20.58 -3.77 6.65
CA ASP A 113 -19.29 -4.01 7.30
C ASP A 113 -18.09 -3.78 6.37
N TRP A 114 -18.30 -3.74 5.03
CA TRP A 114 -17.26 -3.31 4.09
C TRP A 114 -16.85 -1.85 4.26
N PHE A 115 -17.73 -1.03 4.85
CA PHE A 115 -17.50 0.41 5.06
C PHE A 115 -17.04 0.75 6.48
N LYS A 116 -17.00 -0.22 7.38
CA LYS A 116 -16.61 -0.02 8.79
C LYS A 116 -15.15 -0.37 9.07
N GLY A 117 -14.57 -1.21 8.23
CA GLY A 117 -13.16 -1.62 8.35
C GLY A 117 -12.20 -0.51 7.93
N GLY A 118 -10.90 -0.77 8.15
CA GLY A 118 -9.85 0.15 7.74
C GLY A 118 -9.59 1.30 8.73
N ILE A 119 -8.52 2.01 8.48
CA ILE A 119 -8.03 3.11 9.30
C ILE A 119 -8.49 4.47 8.72
N TYR A 120 -8.59 4.55 7.39
CA TYR A 120 -8.86 5.77 6.65
C TYR A 120 -10.29 5.81 6.15
N HIS A 121 -10.99 6.89 6.46
CA HIS A 121 -12.34 7.18 6.02
C HIS A 121 -12.43 8.64 5.59
N ASP A 122 -13.37 8.93 4.68
CA ASP A 122 -13.59 10.28 4.13
C ASP A 122 -14.15 11.31 5.13
N ASP A 123 -14.58 10.87 6.30
CA ASP A 123 -14.98 11.72 7.42
C ASP A 123 -13.81 12.14 8.32
N LYS A 124 -12.61 11.64 8.06
CA LYS A 124 -11.39 11.94 8.83
C LYS A 124 -10.51 12.93 8.09
N ASP A 125 -9.99 13.87 8.85
CA ASP A 125 -9.02 14.84 8.34
C ASP A 125 -7.61 14.24 8.31
N ILE A 126 -6.88 14.49 7.23
CA ILE A 126 -5.46 14.18 7.12
C ILE A 126 -4.68 15.45 7.42
N GLY A 127 -4.19 15.54 8.64
CA GLY A 127 -3.55 16.74 9.18
C GLY A 127 -2.01 16.73 9.07
N THR A 128 -1.44 16.16 8.00
CA THR A 128 0.02 16.03 7.88
C THR A 128 0.47 16.22 6.44
N PRO A 129 1.49 17.06 6.17
CA PRO A 129 2.16 17.10 4.88
C PRO A 129 2.62 15.70 4.47
N SER A 130 2.34 15.28 3.24
CA SER A 130 2.59 13.90 2.83
C SER A 130 3.12 13.81 1.41
N PHE A 131 4.12 12.95 1.25
CA PHE A 131 4.70 12.58 -0.02
C PHE A 131 4.37 11.12 -0.33
N TRP A 132 3.34 10.92 -1.15
CA TRP A 132 2.68 9.64 -1.40
C TRP A 132 3.36 8.88 -2.54
N PHE A 133 3.54 7.56 -2.35
CA PHE A 133 4.06 6.69 -3.39
C PHE A 133 3.06 5.59 -3.74
N ALA A 134 2.71 5.51 -5.01
CA ALA A 134 1.80 4.53 -5.59
C ALA A 134 2.46 3.84 -6.78
N SER A 135 1.95 2.69 -7.18
CA SER A 135 2.45 1.93 -8.34
C SER A 135 1.29 1.46 -9.19
N TRP A 136 1.43 1.55 -10.53
CA TRP A 136 0.39 1.14 -11.46
C TRP A 136 -0.01 -0.33 -11.33
N TYR A 137 0.94 -1.19 -11.03
CA TYR A 137 0.74 -2.63 -10.87
C TYR A 137 0.55 -3.05 -9.40
N ASP A 138 0.04 -2.14 -8.58
CA ASP A 138 -0.30 -2.41 -7.19
C ASP A 138 -1.81 -2.65 -7.04
N VAL A 139 -2.20 -3.64 -6.24
CA VAL A 139 -3.61 -3.88 -5.90
C VAL A 139 -4.22 -2.68 -5.18
N SER A 140 -3.40 -1.88 -4.52
CA SER A 140 -3.80 -0.72 -3.73
C SER A 140 -3.79 0.61 -4.50
N ILE A 141 -3.54 0.61 -5.81
CA ILE A 141 -3.40 1.87 -6.59
C ILE A 141 -4.63 2.78 -6.45
N THR A 142 -5.82 2.25 -6.63
CA THR A 142 -7.07 3.03 -6.56
C THR A 142 -7.28 3.67 -5.18
N PRO A 143 -7.25 2.92 -4.06
CA PRO A 143 -7.37 3.54 -2.74
C PRO A 143 -6.22 4.49 -2.40
N ASN A 144 -4.98 4.25 -2.87
CA ASN A 144 -3.86 5.17 -2.66
C ASN A 144 -4.13 6.53 -3.30
N ILE A 145 -4.52 6.55 -4.57
CA ILE A 145 -4.83 7.79 -5.29
C ILE A 145 -6.06 8.48 -4.68
N SER A 146 -7.09 7.71 -4.32
CA SER A 146 -8.30 8.28 -3.71
C SER A 146 -8.00 8.96 -2.38
N LEU A 147 -7.11 8.39 -1.57
CA LEU A 147 -6.72 9.00 -0.30
C LEU A 147 -5.84 10.24 -0.50
N PHE A 148 -4.91 10.22 -1.46
CA PHE A 148 -4.16 11.41 -1.86
C PHE A 148 -5.11 12.55 -2.28
N ASN A 149 -6.06 12.27 -3.18
CA ASN A 149 -7.04 13.26 -3.61
C ASN A 149 -7.90 13.76 -2.45
N HIS A 150 -8.29 12.88 -1.54
CA HIS A 150 -9.03 13.28 -0.35
C HIS A 150 -8.21 14.25 0.51
N ALA A 151 -6.95 13.94 0.80
CA ALA A 151 -6.06 14.82 1.56
C ALA A 151 -5.84 16.17 0.85
N ARG A 152 -5.61 16.14 -0.46
CA ARG A 152 -5.35 17.31 -1.29
C ARG A 152 -6.54 18.25 -1.41
N ASN A 153 -7.77 17.71 -1.45
CA ASN A 153 -8.98 18.49 -1.72
C ASN A 153 -9.82 18.81 -0.47
N ASN A 154 -9.76 17.94 0.55
CA ASN A 154 -10.71 17.99 1.67
C ASN A 154 -10.05 18.19 3.05
N SER A 155 -8.71 18.19 3.18
CA SER A 155 -8.10 18.56 4.46
C SER A 155 -8.56 19.96 4.90
N LYS A 156 -8.87 20.13 6.18
CA LYS A 156 -9.40 21.40 6.73
C LYS A 156 -8.38 22.51 6.68
N ASP A 157 -7.09 22.17 6.83
CA ASP A 157 -6.00 23.13 6.80
C ASP A 157 -5.48 23.32 5.36
N PRO A 158 -5.58 24.55 4.79
CA PRO A 158 -5.03 24.85 3.47
C PRO A 158 -3.53 24.54 3.35
N PHE A 159 -2.78 24.76 4.42
CA PHE A 159 -1.36 24.43 4.45
C PHE A 159 -1.13 22.91 4.22
N ILE A 160 -1.95 22.07 4.82
CA ILE A 160 -1.87 20.61 4.61
C ILE A 160 -2.28 20.23 3.18
N ARG A 161 -3.36 20.84 2.65
CA ARG A 161 -3.77 20.62 1.24
C ARG A 161 -2.65 20.96 0.27
N ASP A 162 -1.96 22.07 0.50
CA ASP A 162 -0.90 22.54 -0.38
C ASP A 162 0.42 21.77 -0.25
N ASN A 163 0.54 20.90 0.73
CA ASN A 163 1.72 20.08 0.96
C ASN A 163 1.43 18.57 0.84
N GLN A 164 0.66 18.20 -0.20
CA GLN A 164 0.44 16.83 -0.64
C GLN A 164 1.10 16.61 -1.99
N TYR A 165 2.02 15.65 -2.10
CA TYR A 165 2.75 15.28 -3.30
C TYR A 165 2.54 13.81 -3.62
N LEU A 166 2.56 13.42 -4.90
CA LEU A 166 2.28 12.05 -5.33
C LEU A 166 3.27 11.60 -6.40
N VAL A 167 3.77 10.38 -6.26
CA VAL A 167 4.49 9.65 -7.31
C VAL A 167 3.69 8.41 -7.68
N ILE A 168 3.50 8.16 -8.98
CA ILE A 168 2.88 6.94 -9.52
C ILE A 168 3.87 6.25 -10.44
N ALA A 169 4.53 5.21 -9.94
CA ALA A 169 5.58 4.48 -10.65
C ALA A 169 5.00 3.30 -11.47
N PRO A 170 5.65 2.90 -12.57
CA PRO A 170 5.25 1.73 -13.36
C PRO A 170 5.82 0.43 -12.77
N THR A 171 5.69 0.24 -11.47
CA THR A 171 6.28 -0.90 -10.74
C THR A 171 5.23 -1.70 -9.98
N LEU A 172 5.65 -2.80 -9.38
CA LEU A 172 4.84 -3.59 -8.45
C LEU A 172 4.74 -2.91 -7.07
N HIS A 173 3.96 -3.48 -6.18
CA HIS A 173 3.78 -3.03 -4.80
C HIS A 173 5.12 -2.72 -4.12
N CYS A 174 5.28 -1.48 -3.62
CA CYS A 174 6.49 -0.97 -2.97
C CYS A 174 7.79 -1.19 -3.79
N GLY A 175 7.68 -1.27 -5.12
CA GLY A 175 8.80 -1.57 -6.01
C GLY A 175 9.50 -0.36 -6.62
N TYR A 176 9.24 0.86 -6.17
CA TYR A 176 9.71 2.11 -6.81
C TYR A 176 11.23 2.15 -6.98
N THR A 177 11.97 1.78 -5.94
CA THR A 177 13.45 1.80 -5.95
C THR A 177 14.08 0.68 -6.78
N ARG A 178 13.27 -0.24 -7.32
CA ARG A 178 13.73 -1.35 -8.16
C ARG A 178 13.69 -1.05 -9.65
N ALA A 179 13.25 0.13 -10.03
CA ALA A 179 13.25 0.57 -11.42
C ALA A 179 14.71 0.68 -11.93
N THR A 180 14.89 0.29 -13.20
CA THR A 180 16.18 0.28 -13.89
C THR A 180 16.07 0.99 -15.23
N GLU A 181 17.16 1.10 -15.97
CA GLU A 181 17.18 1.61 -17.36
C GLU A 181 16.29 0.78 -18.30
N ASN A 182 16.03 -0.46 -17.95
CA ASN A 182 15.10 -1.34 -18.66
C ASN A 182 14.22 -2.05 -17.61
N THR A 183 13.25 -1.34 -17.09
CA THR A 183 12.31 -1.86 -16.11
C THR A 183 11.34 -2.83 -16.76
N ILE A 184 11.26 -4.05 -16.21
CA ILE A 184 10.34 -5.08 -16.68
C ILE A 184 9.32 -5.36 -15.57
N VAL A 185 8.04 -5.34 -15.92
CA VAL A 185 6.92 -5.69 -15.03
C VAL A 185 6.10 -6.80 -15.67
N GLY A 186 6.14 -7.99 -15.08
CA GLY A 186 5.65 -9.19 -15.72
C GLY A 186 6.46 -9.48 -16.99
N GLU A 187 5.80 -9.48 -18.15
CA GLU A 187 6.44 -9.67 -19.47
C GLU A 187 6.61 -8.34 -20.23
N ARG A 188 6.21 -7.23 -19.65
CA ARG A 188 6.24 -5.91 -20.31
C ARG A 188 7.49 -5.14 -19.92
N SER A 189 8.27 -4.72 -20.93
CA SER A 189 9.25 -3.66 -20.75
C SER A 189 8.56 -2.30 -20.74
N VAL A 190 8.89 -1.49 -19.73
CA VAL A 190 8.40 -0.11 -19.60
C VAL A 190 9.54 0.90 -19.75
N GLY A 191 10.74 0.46 -20.19
CA GLY A 191 11.88 1.34 -20.43
C GLY A 191 12.53 1.84 -19.14
N ASP A 192 13.16 3.01 -19.23
CA ASP A 192 13.83 3.65 -18.08
C ASP A 192 12.80 4.31 -17.17
N ALA A 193 12.44 3.60 -16.11
CA ALA A 193 11.49 4.07 -15.11
C ALA A 193 12.15 4.55 -13.81
N ARG A 194 13.47 4.77 -13.82
CA ARG A 194 14.19 5.29 -12.65
C ARG A 194 13.68 6.67 -12.27
N LEU A 195 13.60 6.91 -10.97
CA LEU A 195 13.37 8.21 -10.37
C LEU A 195 14.27 8.30 -9.13
N ASN A 196 14.77 9.49 -8.83
CA ASN A 196 15.66 9.67 -7.69
C ASN A 196 14.88 9.74 -6.37
N TYR A 197 14.30 8.61 -5.96
CA TYR A 197 13.44 8.51 -4.77
C TYR A 197 14.16 8.90 -3.49
N ASP A 198 15.40 8.40 -3.30
CA ASP A 198 16.14 8.59 -2.06
C ASP A 198 16.47 10.07 -1.85
N GLU A 199 16.84 10.77 -2.91
CA GLU A 199 17.11 12.21 -2.84
C GLU A 199 15.83 12.98 -2.53
N GLN A 200 14.73 12.69 -3.25
CA GLN A 200 13.44 13.36 -3.04
C GLN A 200 12.91 13.14 -1.63
N ILE A 201 12.97 11.90 -1.12
CA ILE A 201 12.54 11.56 0.25
C ILE A 201 13.44 12.25 1.28
N THR A 202 14.75 12.28 1.04
CA THR A 202 15.69 12.95 1.94
C THR A 202 15.42 14.45 2.01
N LYS A 203 15.28 15.11 0.85
CA LYS A 203 14.90 16.54 0.78
C LYS A 203 13.57 16.82 1.46
N TRP A 204 12.58 15.92 1.28
CA TRP A 204 11.28 16.01 1.96
C TRP A 204 11.42 16.01 3.48
N PHE A 205 12.14 15.05 4.05
CA PHE A 205 12.31 14.98 5.49
C PHE A 205 13.25 16.08 6.03
N ASP A 206 14.26 16.50 5.29
CA ASP A 206 15.10 17.62 5.68
C ASP A 206 14.29 18.92 5.77
N LEU A 207 13.41 19.17 4.82
CA LEU A 207 12.50 20.32 4.85
C LEU A 207 11.59 20.30 6.09
N TRP A 208 10.94 19.16 6.38
CA TRP A 208 9.90 19.10 7.40
C TRP A 208 10.39 18.78 8.81
N LEU A 209 11.46 18.03 8.95
CA LEU A 209 11.95 17.59 10.26
C LEU A 209 13.12 18.45 10.76
N LYS A 210 13.91 18.99 9.86
CA LYS A 210 15.07 19.84 10.21
C LYS A 210 14.82 21.32 9.95
N GLY A 211 13.75 21.67 9.24
CA GLY A 211 13.51 23.05 8.79
C GLY A 211 14.57 23.55 7.79
N ALA A 212 15.20 22.61 7.07
CA ALA A 212 16.23 22.96 6.12
C ALA A 212 15.63 23.72 4.93
N SER A 213 16.29 24.80 4.53
CA SER A 213 16.02 25.44 3.25
C SER A 213 16.62 24.57 2.15
N ASN A 214 15.77 23.98 1.33
CA ASN A 214 16.16 23.22 0.15
C ASN A 214 15.18 23.47 -1.00
N ASP A 215 15.51 22.98 -2.17
CA ASP A 215 14.80 23.21 -3.42
C ASP A 215 13.66 22.20 -3.69
N PHE A 216 13.21 21.42 -2.68
CA PHE A 216 12.20 20.37 -2.87
C PHE A 216 10.93 20.91 -3.51
N LYS A 217 10.40 22.03 -3.00
CA LYS A 217 9.13 22.59 -3.48
C LYS A 217 9.22 23.19 -4.89
N GLU A 218 10.39 23.66 -5.26
CA GLU A 218 10.68 24.29 -6.54
C GLU A 218 10.98 23.27 -7.64
N THR A 219 11.61 22.15 -7.26
CA THR A 219 12.10 21.15 -8.23
C THR A 219 11.26 19.88 -8.30
N THR A 220 10.43 19.60 -7.28
CA THR A 220 9.59 18.42 -7.23
C THR A 220 8.18 18.75 -7.69
N PRO A 221 7.72 18.22 -8.84
CA PRO A 221 6.34 18.41 -9.29
C PRO A 221 5.34 17.87 -8.27
N ARG A 222 4.16 18.47 -8.19
CA ARG A 222 3.08 18.08 -7.29
C ARG A 222 2.71 16.61 -7.46
N ILE A 223 2.57 16.20 -8.70
CA ILE A 223 2.28 14.82 -9.08
C ILE A 223 3.26 14.42 -10.18
N GLN A 224 3.97 13.33 -9.95
CA GLN A 224 4.85 12.70 -10.91
C GLN A 224 4.24 11.34 -11.27
N TYR A 225 4.02 11.06 -12.53
CA TYR A 225 3.46 9.79 -12.95
C TYR A 225 4.11 9.28 -14.22
N TYR A 226 4.26 7.97 -14.29
CA TYR A 226 4.84 7.33 -15.46
C TYR A 226 3.75 6.92 -16.45
N THR A 227 3.88 7.35 -17.70
CA THR A 227 2.95 6.97 -18.76
C THR A 227 3.49 5.76 -19.51
N MET A 228 2.78 4.64 -19.34
CA MET A 228 3.10 3.41 -20.06
C MET A 228 2.67 3.52 -21.53
N GLY A 229 3.54 3.11 -22.43
CA GLY A 229 3.34 3.24 -23.87
C GLY A 229 4.26 4.31 -24.45
N SER A 230 4.22 5.55 -23.97
CA SER A 230 5.28 6.53 -24.24
C SER A 230 6.55 6.22 -23.45
N ASN A 231 6.43 5.53 -22.31
CA ASN A 231 7.51 5.17 -21.40
C ASN A 231 8.26 6.39 -20.87
N GLU A 232 7.52 7.36 -20.39
CA GLU A 232 8.04 8.63 -19.92
C GLU A 232 7.42 9.06 -18.60
N TRP A 233 8.22 9.71 -17.75
CA TRP A 233 7.74 10.44 -16.59
C TRP A 233 7.07 11.73 -17.03
N GLN A 234 5.89 11.98 -16.49
CA GLN A 234 5.13 13.20 -16.69
C GLN A 234 4.77 13.83 -15.36
N SER A 235 4.26 15.06 -15.39
CA SER A 235 3.84 15.79 -14.20
C SER A 235 2.49 16.45 -14.36
N SER A 236 1.80 16.68 -13.25
CA SER A 236 0.54 17.42 -13.18
C SER A 236 0.37 18.09 -11.82
N GLU A 237 -0.47 19.11 -11.75
CA GLU A 237 -0.88 19.74 -10.49
C GLU A 237 -2.10 19.05 -9.85
N VAL A 238 -2.88 18.30 -10.63
CA VAL A 238 -4.13 17.64 -10.20
C VAL A 238 -4.17 16.19 -10.69
N TRP A 239 -4.98 15.37 -10.02
CA TRP A 239 -5.23 14.01 -10.44
C TRP A 239 -6.74 13.70 -10.54
N PRO A 240 -7.25 13.13 -11.65
CA PRO A 240 -6.50 12.88 -12.90
C PRO A 240 -5.98 14.17 -13.55
N PRO A 241 -4.95 14.09 -14.42
CA PRO A 241 -4.48 15.25 -15.15
C PRO A 241 -5.60 15.89 -15.97
N GLU A 242 -5.55 17.19 -16.16
CA GLU A 242 -6.51 17.91 -17.02
C GLU A 242 -6.42 17.37 -18.45
N ASN A 243 -7.57 17.33 -19.14
CA ASN A 243 -7.70 16.83 -20.53
C ASN A 243 -7.40 15.33 -20.74
N THR A 244 -7.46 14.51 -19.69
CA THR A 244 -7.49 13.04 -19.87
C THR A 244 -8.90 12.61 -20.31
N GLN A 245 -8.94 11.80 -21.38
CA GLN A 245 -10.17 11.14 -21.87
C GLN A 245 -10.32 9.76 -21.28
#